data_5069ce0e4ad98b4e1f90e1a8e2fdb6c9
#
_entry.id   5069ce0e4ad98b4e1f90e1a8e2fdb6c9
#
_cell.length_a   1.000
_cell.length_b   1.000
_cell.length_c   1.000
_cell.angle_alpha   90.00
_cell.angle_beta   90.00
_cell.angle_gamma   90.00
#
_symmetry.space_group_name_H-M   'P 1'
#
loop_
_entity.id
_entity.type
_entity.pdbx_description
1 polymer ?
#
loop_
_entity_poly.entity_id
_entity_poly.type
_entity_poly.pdbx_seq_one_letter_code
_entity_poly.pdbx_strand_id
1 'polypeptide(L)'
;MPRSGAEARDRLERAALELYSERGYDQTTIADIAAKAGVTQRTFFRHFTDKREVLFNLEDSQQKALTRALADVPTKVPPLAAMLQAFRSMAPILEDNRPGAVARHRVISETPALRERELMKEAALATIVADALQKRGLPEWSATLLAQVGTAALGHAIHTWVADPSSDVDVLIVQAFAELRDFSRY
;
A
#
# COMPACT_ATOMS: atom_id res chain seq x y z
N MET A 1 3.09 28.07 -1.43
CA MET A 1 1.72 27.68 -1.09
C MET A 1 1.31 26.28 -1.58
N PRO A 2 2.07 25.19 -1.34
CA PRO A 2 1.63 23.83 -1.62
C PRO A 2 0.94 23.14 -0.44
N ARG A 3 1.05 23.68 0.79
CA ARG A 3 0.55 23.04 2.03
C ARG A 3 -0.98 22.81 2.07
N SER A 4 -1.78 23.70 1.53
CA SER A 4 -3.25 23.63 1.64
C SER A 4 -3.87 22.44 0.87
N GLY A 5 -3.23 21.96 -0.19
CA GLY A 5 -3.73 20.82 -0.97
C GLY A 5 -3.49 19.48 -0.27
N ALA A 6 -2.29 19.25 0.26
CA ALA A 6 -1.95 18.04 1.02
C ALA A 6 -2.80 17.94 2.29
N GLU A 7 -2.90 19.02 3.05
CA GLU A 7 -3.71 19.06 4.27
C GLU A 7 -5.20 18.78 4.03
N ALA A 8 -5.76 19.26 2.91
CA ALA A 8 -7.15 18.97 2.54
C ALA A 8 -7.34 17.49 2.19
N ARG A 9 -6.35 16.91 1.51
CA ARG A 9 -6.33 15.49 1.15
C ARG A 9 -6.30 14.60 2.40
N ASP A 10 -5.37 14.86 3.33
CA ASP A 10 -5.25 14.11 4.60
C ASP A 10 -6.53 14.19 5.45
N ARG A 11 -7.20 15.35 5.45
CA ARG A 11 -8.49 15.50 6.14
C ARG A 11 -9.59 14.67 5.48
N LEU A 12 -9.63 14.62 4.16
CA LEU A 12 -10.59 13.80 3.41
C LEU A 12 -10.38 12.31 3.66
N GLU A 13 -9.14 11.84 3.69
CA GLU A 13 -8.78 10.44 3.99
C GLU A 13 -9.22 10.05 5.41
N ARG A 14 -8.88 10.85 6.41
CA ARG A 14 -9.31 10.61 7.80
C ARG A 14 -10.83 10.62 7.93
N ALA A 15 -11.50 11.63 7.37
CA ALA A 15 -12.95 11.74 7.42
C ALA A 15 -13.64 10.53 6.75
N ALA A 16 -13.13 10.05 5.63
CA ALA A 16 -13.66 8.88 4.95
C ALA A 16 -13.48 7.62 5.81
N LEU A 17 -12.27 7.38 6.33
CA LEU A 17 -11.98 6.21 7.15
C LEU A 17 -12.85 6.17 8.42
N GLU A 18 -13.01 7.30 9.09
CA GLU A 18 -13.90 7.42 10.27
C GLU A 18 -15.35 7.10 9.89
N LEU A 19 -15.88 7.71 8.83
CA LEU A 19 -17.26 7.49 8.39
C LEU A 19 -17.52 6.05 7.94
N TYR A 20 -16.57 5.45 7.22
CA TYR A 20 -16.69 4.04 6.82
C TYR A 20 -16.64 3.09 8.02
N SER A 21 -15.84 3.41 9.02
CA SER A 21 -15.78 2.63 10.27
C SER A 21 -17.02 2.78 11.15
N GLU A 22 -17.62 3.97 11.16
CA GLU A 22 -18.80 4.29 12.01
C GLU A 22 -20.11 3.74 11.44
N ARG A 23 -20.35 3.90 10.15
CA ARG A 23 -21.65 3.61 9.51
C ARG A 23 -21.57 2.78 8.24
N GLY A 24 -20.37 2.34 7.87
CA GLY A 24 -20.13 1.52 6.70
C GLY A 24 -19.91 2.32 5.40
N TYR A 25 -19.30 1.66 4.45
CA TYR A 25 -18.96 2.23 3.15
C TYR A 25 -20.20 2.65 2.34
N ASP A 26 -21.23 1.79 2.28
CA ASP A 26 -22.39 2.02 1.42
C ASP A 26 -23.23 3.21 1.88
N GLN A 27 -23.35 3.42 3.20
CA GLN A 27 -24.11 4.52 3.79
C GLN A 27 -23.36 5.86 3.82
N THR A 28 -22.10 5.88 3.39
CA THR A 28 -21.27 7.07 3.37
C THR A 28 -21.24 7.69 1.98
N THR A 29 -21.62 8.97 1.88
CA THR A 29 -21.58 9.72 0.62
C THR A 29 -20.36 10.63 0.53
N ILE A 30 -20.00 11.06 -0.69
CA ILE A 30 -18.95 12.06 -0.91
C ILE A 30 -19.30 13.39 -0.22
N ALA A 31 -20.60 13.75 -0.14
CA ALA A 31 -21.06 14.93 0.57
C ALA A 31 -20.73 14.86 2.06
N ASP A 32 -20.96 13.70 2.69
CA ASP A 32 -20.64 13.48 4.09
C ASP A 32 -19.14 13.58 4.37
N ILE A 33 -18.32 12.95 3.50
CA ILE A 33 -16.86 12.99 3.63
C ILE A 33 -16.35 14.43 3.50
N ALA A 34 -16.83 15.17 2.51
CA ALA A 34 -16.44 16.56 2.29
C ALA A 34 -16.86 17.45 3.47
N ALA A 35 -18.09 17.29 3.98
CA ALA A 35 -18.59 18.03 5.12
C ALA A 35 -17.76 17.75 6.38
N LYS A 36 -17.50 16.48 6.70
CA LYS A 36 -16.68 16.07 7.85
C LYS A 36 -15.25 16.58 7.75
N ALA A 37 -14.68 16.61 6.54
CA ALA A 37 -13.35 17.15 6.27
C ALA A 37 -13.27 18.69 6.26
N GLY A 38 -14.41 19.39 6.35
CA GLY A 38 -14.48 20.85 6.29
C GLY A 38 -14.11 21.42 4.92
N VAL A 39 -14.48 20.71 3.84
CA VAL A 39 -14.23 21.12 2.44
C VAL A 39 -15.48 20.96 1.59
N THR A 40 -15.46 21.44 0.34
CA THR A 40 -16.54 21.26 -0.63
C THR A 40 -16.40 19.94 -1.38
N GLN A 41 -17.50 19.40 -1.94
CA GLN A 41 -17.45 18.26 -2.86
C GLN A 41 -16.55 18.54 -4.10
N ARG A 42 -16.50 19.78 -4.58
CA ARG A 42 -15.56 20.19 -5.65
C ARG A 42 -14.12 19.99 -5.22
N THR A 43 -13.80 20.27 -3.95
CA THR A 43 -12.46 20.01 -3.39
C THR A 43 -12.18 18.51 -3.32
N PHE A 44 -13.17 17.69 -2.94
CA PHE A 44 -13.06 16.24 -2.99
C PHE A 44 -12.68 15.75 -4.39
N PHE A 45 -13.46 16.08 -5.41
CA PHE A 45 -13.23 15.66 -6.80
C PHE A 45 -11.94 16.19 -7.43
N ARG A 46 -11.31 17.20 -6.85
CA ARG A 46 -9.97 17.65 -7.24
C ARG A 46 -8.90 16.66 -6.79
N HIS A 47 -9.13 15.88 -5.73
CA HIS A 47 -8.17 14.96 -5.14
C HIS A 47 -8.46 13.48 -5.44
N PHE A 48 -9.73 13.13 -5.58
CA PHE A 48 -10.19 11.75 -5.74
C PHE A 48 -11.25 11.64 -6.82
N THR A 49 -11.20 10.60 -7.63
CA THR A 49 -12.19 10.35 -8.71
C THR A 49 -13.51 9.82 -8.15
N ASP A 50 -13.46 9.04 -7.09
CA ASP A 50 -14.62 8.49 -6.39
C ASP A 50 -14.31 8.19 -4.91
N LYS A 51 -15.33 7.75 -4.14
CA LYS A 51 -15.19 7.49 -2.72
C LYS A 51 -14.31 6.26 -2.40
N ARG A 52 -14.05 5.34 -3.35
CA ARG A 52 -13.16 4.20 -3.17
C ARG A 52 -11.70 4.65 -3.12
N GLU A 53 -11.34 5.58 -4.00
CA GLU A 53 -9.97 6.06 -4.12
C GLU A 53 -9.41 6.74 -2.86
N VAL A 54 -10.28 7.21 -1.98
CA VAL A 54 -9.85 7.89 -0.74
C VAL A 54 -8.99 7.00 0.14
N LEU A 55 -9.27 5.69 0.19
CA LEU A 55 -8.49 4.76 1.02
C LEU A 55 -7.21 4.24 0.35
N PHE A 56 -7.02 4.47 -0.96
CA PHE A 56 -5.89 3.92 -1.73
C PHE A 56 -4.84 4.95 -2.14
N ASN A 57 -4.95 6.15 -1.62
CA ASN A 57 -4.14 7.27 -2.06
C ASN A 57 -2.73 7.30 -1.47
N LEU A 58 -2.56 6.83 -0.24
CA LEU A 58 -1.23 6.66 0.36
C LEU A 58 -0.34 5.75 -0.49
N GLU A 59 -0.96 4.79 -1.20
CA GLU A 59 -0.26 3.85 -2.07
C GLU A 59 0.51 4.53 -3.20
N ASP A 60 0.01 5.61 -3.79
CA ASP A 60 0.71 6.32 -4.87
C ASP A 60 2.04 6.95 -4.39
N SER A 61 2.08 7.49 -3.17
CA SER A 61 3.30 8.01 -2.57
C SER A 61 4.25 6.89 -2.13
N GLN A 62 3.71 5.80 -1.58
CA GLN A 62 4.45 4.61 -1.18
C GLN A 62 5.03 3.89 -2.40
N GLN A 63 4.27 3.76 -3.49
CA GLN A 63 4.77 3.18 -4.75
C GLN A 63 5.96 3.96 -5.31
N LYS A 64 5.88 5.30 -5.30
CA LYS A 64 7.00 6.16 -5.73
C LYS A 64 8.22 6.00 -4.82
N ALA A 65 8.01 5.94 -3.50
CA ALA A 65 9.08 5.71 -2.53
C ALA A 65 9.72 4.33 -2.73
N LEU A 66 8.92 3.30 -2.92
CA LEU A 66 9.38 1.94 -3.20
C LEU A 66 10.18 1.84 -4.50
N THR A 67 9.68 2.48 -5.57
CA THR A 67 10.39 2.50 -6.87
C THR A 67 11.76 3.15 -6.73
N ARG A 68 11.85 4.25 -5.98
CA ARG A 68 13.13 4.92 -5.69
C ARG A 68 14.03 4.03 -4.84
N ALA A 69 13.50 3.47 -3.75
CA ALA A 69 14.26 2.58 -2.88
C ALA A 69 14.84 1.40 -3.65
N LEU A 70 14.07 0.80 -4.58
CA LEU A 70 14.55 -0.29 -5.42
C LEU A 70 15.61 0.16 -6.44
N ALA A 71 15.48 1.37 -6.98
CA ALA A 71 16.47 1.96 -7.89
C ALA A 71 17.79 2.31 -7.19
N ASP A 72 17.73 2.72 -5.92
CA ASP A 72 18.89 3.11 -5.11
C ASP A 72 19.72 1.90 -4.63
N VAL A 73 19.15 0.69 -4.62
CA VAL A 73 19.90 -0.53 -4.27
C VAL A 73 20.94 -0.83 -5.37
N PRO A 74 22.22 -1.02 -5.02
CA PRO A 74 23.27 -1.32 -5.99
C PRO A 74 22.93 -2.51 -6.88
N THR A 75 23.22 -2.43 -8.18
CA THR A 75 22.87 -3.47 -9.18
C THR A 75 23.51 -4.83 -8.91
N LYS A 76 24.63 -4.85 -8.18
CA LYS A 76 25.31 -6.09 -7.74
C LYS A 76 24.53 -6.89 -6.69
N VAL A 77 23.55 -6.27 -6.02
CA VAL A 77 22.70 -6.95 -5.03
C VAL A 77 21.73 -7.86 -5.80
N PRO A 78 21.60 -9.15 -5.40
CA PRO A 78 20.66 -10.07 -6.05
C PRO A 78 19.23 -9.54 -6.02
N PRO A 79 18.42 -9.80 -7.05
CA PRO A 79 17.08 -9.19 -7.20
C PRO A 79 16.14 -9.40 -6.01
N LEU A 80 16.07 -10.61 -5.47
CA LEU A 80 15.25 -10.90 -4.30
C LEU A 80 15.70 -10.11 -3.06
N ALA A 81 17.02 -9.99 -2.85
CA ALA A 81 17.59 -9.21 -1.75
C ALA A 81 17.37 -7.71 -1.96
N ALA A 82 17.40 -7.23 -3.21
CA ALA A 82 17.09 -5.84 -3.53
C ALA A 82 15.63 -5.50 -3.24
N MET A 83 14.70 -6.39 -3.58
CA MET A 83 13.28 -6.23 -3.22
C MET A 83 13.09 -6.20 -1.71
N LEU A 84 13.72 -7.13 -0.98
CA LEU A 84 13.65 -7.15 0.49
C LEU A 84 14.12 -5.83 1.08
N GLN A 85 15.27 -5.29 0.63
CA GLN A 85 15.77 -4.00 1.11
C GLN A 85 14.80 -2.85 0.83
N ALA A 86 14.23 -2.81 -0.37
CA ALA A 86 13.26 -1.79 -0.75
C ALA A 86 11.96 -1.89 0.06
N PHE A 87 11.43 -3.10 0.30
CA PHE A 87 10.22 -3.30 1.09
C PHE A 87 10.44 -2.96 2.57
N ARG A 88 11.58 -3.33 3.13
CA ARG A 88 11.94 -2.95 4.50
C ARG A 88 12.01 -1.43 4.71
N SER A 89 12.37 -0.65 3.69
CA SER A 89 12.40 0.80 3.80
C SER A 89 11.01 1.43 4.04
N MET A 90 9.93 0.68 3.81
CA MET A 90 8.56 1.10 4.09
C MET A 90 8.14 0.84 5.55
N ALA A 91 8.81 -0.06 6.25
CA ALA A 91 8.41 -0.50 7.59
C ALA A 91 8.25 0.65 8.60
N PRO A 92 9.15 1.64 8.72
CA PRO A 92 8.96 2.76 9.63
C PRO A 92 7.68 3.57 9.35
N ILE A 93 7.36 3.79 8.07
CA ILE A 93 6.16 4.54 7.67
C ILE A 93 4.88 3.76 8.02
N LEU A 94 4.92 2.43 7.87
CA LEU A 94 3.81 1.56 8.23
C LEU A 94 3.59 1.56 9.74
N GLU A 95 4.66 1.39 10.54
CA GLU A 95 4.58 1.40 12.01
C GLU A 95 4.08 2.74 12.56
N ASP A 96 4.56 3.86 12.04
CA ASP A 96 4.10 5.21 12.44
C ASP A 96 2.59 5.42 12.24
N ASN A 97 2.01 4.72 11.25
CA ASN A 97 0.57 4.82 10.92
C ASN A 97 -0.21 3.53 11.22
N ARG A 98 0.26 2.67 12.11
CA ARG A 98 -0.39 1.38 12.42
C ARG A 98 -1.88 1.49 12.72
N PRO A 99 -2.37 2.42 13.59
CA PRO A 99 -3.81 2.53 13.86
C PRO A 99 -4.62 2.81 12.59
N GLY A 100 -4.12 3.66 11.70
CA GLY A 100 -4.74 3.95 10.41
C GLY A 100 -4.75 2.74 9.46
N ALA A 101 -3.67 1.97 9.43
CA ALA A 101 -3.55 0.75 8.62
C ALA A 101 -4.53 -0.33 9.09
N VAL A 102 -4.66 -0.54 10.41
CA VAL A 102 -5.63 -1.48 11.02
C VAL A 102 -7.06 -1.09 10.69
N ALA A 103 -7.43 0.18 10.89
CA ALA A 103 -8.78 0.67 10.59
C ALA A 103 -9.10 0.54 9.09
N ARG A 104 -8.14 0.90 8.22
CA ARG A 104 -8.27 0.76 6.76
C ARG A 104 -8.47 -0.70 6.35
N HIS A 105 -7.63 -1.61 6.84
CA HIS A 105 -7.73 -3.03 6.55
C HIS A 105 -9.09 -3.61 6.94
N ARG A 106 -9.61 -3.24 8.12
CA ARG A 106 -10.94 -3.66 8.57
C ARG A 106 -12.03 -3.23 7.58
N VAL A 107 -12.07 -1.93 7.23
CA VAL A 107 -13.05 -1.39 6.29
C VAL A 107 -12.98 -2.07 4.92
N ILE A 108 -11.77 -2.31 4.42
CA ILE A 108 -11.55 -2.97 3.12
C ILE A 108 -12.02 -4.43 3.18
N SER A 109 -11.64 -5.17 4.22
CA SER A 109 -11.98 -6.60 4.35
C SER A 109 -13.49 -6.86 4.46
N GLU A 110 -14.24 -5.92 5.01
CA GLU A 110 -15.69 -5.97 5.16
C GLU A 110 -16.45 -5.48 3.90
N THR A 111 -15.78 -4.84 2.92
CA THR A 111 -16.43 -4.20 1.77
C THR A 111 -15.97 -4.83 0.45
N PRO A 112 -16.82 -5.60 -0.26
CA PRO A 112 -16.42 -6.28 -1.50
C PRO A 112 -15.84 -5.36 -2.58
N ALA A 113 -16.46 -4.19 -2.79
CA ALA A 113 -16.00 -3.21 -3.78
C ALA A 113 -14.61 -2.61 -3.47
N LEU A 114 -14.26 -2.52 -2.17
CA LEU A 114 -12.93 -2.07 -1.75
C LEU A 114 -11.91 -3.19 -1.86
N ARG A 115 -12.27 -4.44 -1.57
CA ARG A 115 -11.39 -5.61 -1.78
C ARG A 115 -11.01 -5.78 -3.24
N GLU A 116 -11.98 -5.64 -4.15
CA GLU A 116 -11.68 -5.65 -5.58
C GLU A 116 -10.67 -4.57 -5.97
N ARG A 117 -10.85 -3.36 -5.44
CA ARG A 117 -9.93 -2.26 -5.68
C ARG A 117 -8.53 -2.50 -5.10
N GLU A 118 -8.45 -3.09 -3.92
CA GLU A 118 -7.17 -3.49 -3.29
C GLU A 118 -6.40 -4.47 -4.18
N LEU A 119 -7.05 -5.54 -4.64
CA LEU A 119 -6.44 -6.51 -5.56
C LEU A 119 -5.91 -5.88 -6.86
N MET A 120 -6.66 -4.92 -7.42
CA MET A 120 -6.19 -4.17 -8.61
C MET A 120 -4.95 -3.34 -8.31
N LYS A 121 -4.87 -2.72 -7.13
CA LYS A 121 -3.70 -1.93 -6.69
C LYS A 121 -2.49 -2.82 -6.41
N GLU A 122 -2.69 -3.98 -5.81
CA GLU A 122 -1.62 -4.98 -5.61
C GLU A 122 -1.05 -5.46 -6.95
N ALA A 123 -1.90 -5.76 -7.92
CA ALA A 123 -1.47 -6.14 -9.27
C ALA A 123 -0.69 -5.01 -9.97
N ALA A 124 -1.14 -3.75 -9.80
CA ALA A 124 -0.42 -2.59 -10.32
C ALA A 124 0.95 -2.41 -9.66
N LEU A 125 1.05 -2.65 -8.34
CA LEU A 125 2.32 -2.63 -7.62
C LEU A 125 3.28 -3.69 -8.15
N ALA A 126 2.80 -4.92 -8.38
CA ALA A 126 3.62 -5.99 -8.96
C ALA A 126 4.18 -5.59 -10.33
N THR A 127 3.38 -4.92 -11.18
CA THR A 127 3.84 -4.40 -12.47
C THR A 127 4.96 -3.36 -12.29
N ILE A 128 4.78 -2.41 -11.38
CA ILE A 128 5.80 -1.38 -11.08
C ILE A 128 7.11 -2.00 -10.60
N VAL A 129 7.03 -3.01 -9.74
CA VAL A 129 8.21 -3.74 -9.24
C VAL A 129 8.87 -4.54 -10.37
N ALA A 130 8.09 -5.18 -11.25
CA ALA A 130 8.62 -5.90 -12.41
C ALA A 130 9.41 -4.96 -13.34
N ASP A 131 8.86 -3.79 -13.67
CA ASP A 131 9.54 -2.77 -14.49
C ASP A 131 10.86 -2.33 -13.84
N ALA A 132 10.87 -2.15 -12.53
CA ALA A 132 12.09 -1.77 -11.81
C ALA A 132 13.14 -2.89 -11.83
N LEU A 133 12.72 -4.15 -11.73
CA LEU A 133 13.61 -5.32 -11.84
C LEU A 133 14.16 -5.50 -13.26
N GLN A 134 13.36 -5.25 -14.31
CA GLN A 134 13.82 -5.25 -15.69
C GLN A 134 14.89 -4.18 -15.92
N LYS A 135 14.71 -2.98 -15.38
CA LYS A 135 15.75 -1.90 -15.43
C LYS A 135 17.05 -2.30 -14.73
N ARG A 136 17.00 -3.26 -13.80
CA ARG A 136 18.17 -3.87 -13.16
C ARG A 136 18.79 -5.02 -13.99
N GLY A 137 18.23 -5.33 -15.17
CA GLY A 137 18.75 -6.34 -16.10
C GLY A 137 18.10 -7.72 -16.00
N LEU A 138 17.00 -7.89 -15.25
CA LEU A 138 16.27 -9.16 -15.28
C LEU A 138 15.48 -9.31 -16.58
N PRO A 139 15.46 -10.53 -17.18
CA PRO A 139 14.53 -10.85 -18.26
C PRO A 139 13.07 -10.62 -17.82
N GLU A 140 12.22 -10.16 -18.74
CA GLU A 140 10.82 -9.80 -18.48
C GLU A 140 10.06 -10.88 -17.71
N TRP A 141 10.15 -12.15 -18.17
CA TRP A 141 9.47 -13.27 -17.54
C TRP A 141 9.90 -13.44 -16.06
N SER A 142 11.20 -13.41 -15.80
CA SER A 142 11.75 -13.56 -14.44
C SER A 142 11.42 -12.37 -13.55
N ALA A 143 11.44 -11.15 -14.10
CA ALA A 143 11.10 -9.93 -13.38
C ALA A 143 9.62 -9.94 -12.98
N THR A 144 8.73 -10.32 -13.88
CA THR A 144 7.29 -10.42 -13.62
C THR A 144 6.99 -11.47 -12.55
N LEU A 145 7.54 -12.69 -12.68
CA LEU A 145 7.35 -13.75 -11.70
C LEU A 145 7.85 -13.33 -10.30
N LEU A 146 9.08 -12.80 -10.23
CA LEU A 146 9.67 -12.39 -8.96
C LEU A 146 8.90 -11.24 -8.31
N ALA A 147 8.43 -10.28 -9.10
CA ALA A 147 7.61 -9.18 -8.63
C ALA A 147 6.28 -9.67 -8.04
N GLN A 148 5.57 -10.57 -8.72
CA GLN A 148 4.31 -11.14 -8.25
C GLN A 148 4.50 -11.90 -6.94
N VAL A 149 5.49 -12.77 -6.85
CA VAL A 149 5.76 -13.54 -5.64
C VAL A 149 6.19 -12.64 -4.48
N GLY A 150 7.06 -11.68 -4.74
CA GLY A 150 7.56 -10.78 -3.70
C GLY A 150 6.50 -9.79 -3.19
N THR A 151 5.63 -9.27 -4.07
CA THR A 151 4.52 -8.41 -3.62
C THR A 151 3.44 -9.21 -2.87
N ALA A 152 3.19 -10.48 -3.23
CA ALA A 152 2.33 -11.36 -2.46
C ALA A 152 2.90 -11.65 -1.06
N ALA A 153 4.21 -11.87 -0.95
CA ALA A 153 4.88 -12.03 0.35
C ALA A 153 4.81 -10.77 1.22
N LEU A 154 4.98 -9.57 0.62
CA LEU A 154 4.77 -8.30 1.31
C LEU A 154 3.33 -8.17 1.81
N GLY A 155 2.34 -8.45 0.95
CA GLY A 155 0.92 -8.42 1.32
C GLY A 155 0.63 -9.35 2.50
N HIS A 156 1.16 -10.58 2.48
CA HIS A 156 1.02 -11.54 3.58
C HIS A 156 1.63 -11.00 4.90
N ALA A 157 2.82 -10.42 4.84
CA ALA A 157 3.47 -9.81 6.01
C ALA A 157 2.63 -8.66 6.59
N ILE A 158 2.11 -7.76 5.73
CA ILE A 158 1.25 -6.64 6.15
C ILE A 158 -0.07 -7.15 6.75
N HIS A 159 -0.73 -8.13 6.14
CA HIS A 159 -1.98 -8.71 6.66
C HIS A 159 -1.76 -9.35 8.03
N THR A 160 -0.67 -10.09 8.21
CA THR A 160 -0.30 -10.69 9.51
C THR A 160 -0.04 -9.62 10.56
N TRP A 161 0.71 -8.58 10.20
CA TRP A 161 1.03 -7.46 11.08
C TRP A 161 -0.21 -6.68 11.53
N VAL A 162 -1.17 -6.46 10.63
CA VAL A 162 -2.45 -5.78 10.97
C VAL A 162 -3.30 -6.63 11.91
N ALA A 163 -3.26 -7.96 11.75
CA ALA A 163 -4.05 -8.90 12.57
C ALA A 163 -3.47 -9.11 13.97
N ASP A 164 -2.15 -8.98 14.16
CA ASP A 164 -1.49 -9.20 15.44
C ASP A 164 -0.81 -7.92 15.97
N PRO A 165 -1.41 -7.27 17.00
CA PRO A 165 -0.85 -6.04 17.59
C PRO A 165 0.55 -6.19 18.19
N SER A 166 0.99 -7.41 18.50
CA SER A 166 2.30 -7.67 19.09
C SER A 166 3.42 -7.83 18.05
N SER A 167 3.07 -7.97 16.77
CA SER A 167 4.00 -8.20 15.68
C SER A 167 4.70 -6.92 15.21
N ASP A 168 5.85 -7.06 14.59
CA ASP A 168 6.66 -6.03 13.95
C ASP A 168 6.67 -6.27 12.43
N VAL A 169 6.32 -5.25 11.65
CA VAL A 169 6.18 -5.41 10.20
C VAL A 169 7.53 -5.69 9.52
N ASP A 170 8.63 -5.10 9.99
CA ASP A 170 9.96 -5.36 9.42
C ASP A 170 10.38 -6.82 9.65
N VAL A 171 10.13 -7.35 10.84
CA VAL A 171 10.39 -8.76 11.18
C VAL A 171 9.57 -9.68 10.26
N LEU A 172 8.28 -9.40 10.06
CA LEU A 172 7.41 -10.21 9.21
C LEU A 172 7.81 -10.15 7.73
N ILE A 173 8.24 -8.99 7.23
CA ILE A 173 8.77 -8.84 5.86
C ILE A 173 10.03 -9.71 5.70
N VAL A 174 10.97 -9.63 6.64
CA VAL A 174 12.19 -10.46 6.61
C VAL A 174 11.86 -11.94 6.65
N GLN A 175 10.93 -12.36 7.50
CA GLN A 175 10.50 -13.75 7.61
C GLN A 175 9.88 -14.24 6.30
N ALA A 176 8.94 -13.50 5.71
CA ALA A 176 8.29 -13.89 4.46
C ALA A 176 9.30 -14.11 3.32
N PHE A 177 10.30 -13.24 3.21
CA PHE A 177 11.36 -13.38 2.21
C PHE A 177 12.36 -14.50 2.53
N ALA A 178 12.59 -14.81 3.79
CA ALA A 178 13.39 -15.98 4.19
C ALA A 178 12.68 -17.29 3.77
N GLU A 179 11.39 -17.40 4.03
CA GLU A 179 10.60 -18.56 3.63
C GLU A 179 10.55 -18.73 2.11
N LEU A 180 10.36 -17.65 1.33
CA LEU A 180 10.43 -17.71 -0.14
C LEU A 180 11.75 -18.31 -0.63
N ARG A 181 12.86 -17.95 -0.01
CA ARG A 181 14.17 -18.51 -0.34
C ARG A 181 14.29 -19.98 0.03
N ASP A 182 13.69 -20.38 1.14
CA ASP A 182 13.80 -21.73 1.67
C ASP A 182 12.87 -22.72 0.94
N PHE A 183 11.71 -22.26 0.42
CA PHE A 183 10.86 -23.08 -0.46
C PHE A 183 11.57 -23.59 -1.72
N SER A 184 12.61 -22.88 -2.21
CA SER A 184 13.41 -23.36 -3.34
C SER A 184 14.32 -24.55 -3.03
N ARG A 185 14.37 -25.00 -1.77
CA ARG A 185 15.20 -26.13 -1.29
C ARG A 185 14.41 -27.43 -1.10
N TYR A 186 13.07 -27.37 -1.26
CA TYR A 186 12.17 -28.51 -1.27
C TYR A 186 11.83 -28.93 -2.71
#